data_1d8ef3429b2cb15f6a3e1b4820017e64
#
_entry.id   1d8ef3429b2cb15f6a3e1b4820017e64
#
_cell.length_a   1.000
_cell.length_b   1.000
_cell.length_c   1.000
_cell.angle_alpha   90.00
_cell.angle_beta   90.00
_cell.angle_gamma   90.00
#
_symmetry.space_group_name_H-M   'P 1'
#
loop_
_entity.id
_entity.type
_entity.pdbx_description
1 polymer ?
#
loop_
_entity_poly.entity_id
_entity_poly.type
_entity_poly.pdbx_seq_one_letter_code
_entity_poly.pdbx_strand_id
1 'polypeptide(L)'
;MALPDTPLKPLPYLEALADYLSTSEAEAWGWFASARAQADYAEELRLDLLKQTYRLDAVTYPDLFRMLDQARACLTPDLPVTLYQSQKTGGLNASIFCLPGEAHIVFEGNVLQLLTPAELLGVLGHELAHHRLWQEASGRFFIADRMAQAMAVEPRAEPSHIESARLLRLYTEIYADRGALSVTGEPGPVISGLVKMHTGLTQVDADSYVKQADEVFARSKARTEGLSHPEAFIRARALRLWAEKDPAADAEVTRMIEGAVSLDKLDLLGQRRLTDWSRRWLDLLLCAPWIQTDTVKAHARLYFPDWSLPAASHRDEALLEALREAPTGLRDYFCYLLLDFATVDPDLEDEPLKAAFVLAQHLEWADRVETLAVKELKLKKREAKSLREAALAEKPGVTA
;
A
#
# COMPACT_ATOMS: atom_id res chain seq x y z
N MET A 1 13.33 -28.97 0.56
CA MET A 1 14.08 -27.89 1.25
C MET A 1 13.18 -27.44 2.40
N ALA A 2 13.65 -27.41 3.65
CA ALA A 2 12.80 -26.93 4.74
C ALA A 2 12.43 -25.48 4.49
N LEU A 3 11.11 -25.15 4.65
CA LEU A 3 10.63 -23.79 4.56
C LEU A 3 11.45 -22.85 5.45
N PRO A 4 11.61 -21.59 5.08
CA PRO A 4 12.17 -20.61 5.99
C PRO A 4 11.32 -20.56 7.27
N ASP A 5 11.97 -20.59 8.43
CA ASP A 5 11.41 -20.24 9.75
C ASP A 5 10.94 -18.77 9.81
N THR A 6 10.60 -18.19 8.68
CA THR A 6 10.12 -16.80 8.61
C THR A 6 8.64 -16.83 8.92
N PRO A 7 8.23 -16.33 10.08
CA PRO A 7 6.82 -16.30 10.42
C PRO A 7 6.03 -15.48 9.39
N LEU A 8 4.87 -16.01 8.99
CA LEU A 8 3.95 -15.29 8.14
C LEU A 8 3.38 -14.10 8.94
N LYS A 9 3.85 -12.89 8.62
CA LYS A 9 3.46 -11.64 9.28
C LYS A 9 2.70 -10.73 8.31
N PRO A 10 1.75 -9.92 8.80
CA PRO A 10 1.13 -8.89 7.99
C PRO A 10 2.17 -7.93 7.40
N LEU A 11 1.92 -7.45 6.18
CA LEU A 11 2.80 -6.45 5.59
C LEU A 11 2.62 -5.08 6.29
N PRO A 12 3.65 -4.24 6.31
CA PRO A 12 3.62 -2.95 7.04
C PRO A 12 2.44 -2.05 6.67
N TYR A 13 2.01 -2.04 5.40
CA TYR A 13 0.84 -1.28 4.96
C TYR A 13 -0.45 -1.71 5.66
N LEU A 14 -0.67 -3.03 5.79
CA LEU A 14 -1.87 -3.59 6.44
C LEU A 14 -1.95 -3.15 7.91
N GLU A 15 -0.83 -3.19 8.62
CA GLU A 15 -0.74 -2.73 10.00
C GLU A 15 -1.00 -1.22 10.11
N ALA A 16 -0.32 -0.42 9.28
CA ALA A 16 -0.45 1.03 9.30
C ALA A 16 -1.88 1.51 8.99
N LEU A 17 -2.55 0.89 8.00
CA LEU A 17 -3.93 1.26 7.67
C LEU A 17 -4.91 0.84 8.77
N ALA A 18 -4.75 -0.34 9.36
CA ALA A 18 -5.58 -0.78 10.48
C ALA A 18 -5.39 0.12 11.72
N ASP A 19 -4.16 0.56 12.00
CA ASP A 19 -3.87 1.53 13.07
C ASP A 19 -4.51 2.89 12.78
N TYR A 20 -4.39 3.37 11.54
CA TYR A 20 -5.01 4.62 11.12
C TYR A 20 -6.53 4.59 11.32
N LEU A 21 -7.21 3.57 10.76
CA LEU A 21 -8.66 3.46 10.83
C LEU A 21 -9.16 3.31 12.27
N SER A 22 -8.48 2.51 13.10
CA SER A 22 -8.88 2.32 14.49
C SER A 22 -8.72 3.57 15.36
N THR A 23 -7.78 4.47 15.01
CA THR A 23 -7.51 5.71 15.79
C THR A 23 -8.24 6.92 15.24
N SER A 24 -8.29 7.09 13.92
CA SER A 24 -8.89 8.25 13.27
C SER A 24 -10.39 8.13 13.08
N GLU A 25 -10.91 6.89 12.98
CA GLU A 25 -12.31 6.57 12.73
C GLU A 25 -12.87 5.64 13.83
N ALA A 26 -12.56 5.93 15.08
CA ALA A 26 -12.82 5.04 16.22
C ALA A 26 -14.31 4.66 16.41
N GLU A 27 -15.25 5.56 16.12
CA GLU A 27 -16.68 5.30 16.22
C GLU A 27 -17.13 4.27 15.16
N ALA A 28 -16.77 4.49 13.90
CA ALA A 28 -17.06 3.56 12.81
C ALA A 28 -16.36 2.21 13.05
N TRP A 29 -15.11 2.22 13.51
CA TRP A 29 -14.39 1.01 13.90
C TRP A 29 -15.15 0.20 14.96
N GLY A 30 -15.64 0.86 16.02
CA GLY A 30 -16.43 0.23 17.08
C GLY A 30 -17.73 -0.43 16.56
N TRP A 31 -18.38 0.20 15.57
CA TRP A 31 -19.58 -0.37 14.96
C TRP A 31 -19.24 -1.63 14.15
N PHE A 32 -18.21 -1.60 13.28
CA PHE A 32 -17.80 -2.77 12.50
C PHE A 32 -17.27 -3.92 13.36
N ALA A 33 -16.69 -3.62 14.52
CA ALA A 33 -16.25 -4.62 15.49
C ALA A 33 -17.42 -5.26 16.26
N SER A 34 -18.65 -4.73 16.19
CA SER A 34 -19.78 -5.22 16.97
C SER A 34 -20.26 -6.59 16.51
N ALA A 35 -20.67 -7.42 17.47
CA ALA A 35 -21.20 -8.76 17.20
C ALA A 35 -22.45 -8.76 16.30
N ARG A 36 -23.26 -7.71 16.35
CA ARG A 36 -24.46 -7.56 15.53
C ARG A 36 -24.14 -7.45 14.05
N ALA A 37 -23.16 -6.59 13.67
CA ALA A 37 -22.74 -6.43 12.28
C ALA A 37 -22.17 -7.72 11.67
N GLN A 38 -21.63 -8.62 12.51
CA GLN A 38 -21.09 -9.91 12.08
C GLN A 38 -22.19 -11.00 11.93
N ALA A 39 -23.18 -11.01 12.78
CA ALA A 39 -24.23 -12.06 12.81
C ALA A 39 -25.17 -11.96 11.59
N ASP A 40 -25.64 -10.77 11.26
CA ASP A 40 -26.58 -10.55 10.14
C ASP A 40 -25.98 -11.00 8.79
N TYR A 41 -24.68 -10.75 8.59
CA TYR A 41 -23.95 -11.18 7.40
C TYR A 41 -23.83 -12.71 7.27
N ALA A 42 -23.66 -13.42 8.40
CA ALA A 42 -23.38 -14.85 8.40
C ALA A 42 -24.57 -15.69 7.91
N GLU A 43 -25.79 -15.33 8.28
CA GLU A 43 -26.99 -16.09 7.92
C GLU A 43 -27.32 -15.95 6.43
N GLU A 44 -27.22 -14.73 5.90
CA GLU A 44 -27.44 -14.46 4.47
C GLU A 44 -26.43 -15.22 3.61
N LEU A 45 -25.16 -15.17 3.97
CA LEU A 45 -24.09 -15.85 3.23
C LEU A 45 -24.29 -17.39 3.21
N ARG A 46 -24.63 -18.01 4.35
CA ARG A 46 -24.87 -19.47 4.38
C ARG A 46 -25.98 -19.88 3.43
N LEU A 47 -27.05 -19.10 3.39
CA LEU A 47 -28.18 -19.36 2.51
C LEU A 47 -27.79 -19.21 1.02
N ASP A 48 -27.01 -18.23 0.69
CA ASP A 48 -26.55 -17.99 -0.68
C ASP A 48 -25.59 -19.08 -1.16
N LEU A 49 -24.69 -19.53 -0.30
CA LEU A 49 -23.81 -20.67 -0.60
C LEU A 49 -24.63 -21.94 -0.92
N LEU A 50 -25.64 -22.23 -0.13
CA LEU A 50 -26.50 -23.41 -0.37
C LEU A 50 -27.30 -23.32 -1.68
N LYS A 51 -27.69 -22.12 -2.11
CA LYS A 51 -28.45 -21.90 -3.35
C LYS A 51 -27.60 -21.95 -4.61
N GLN A 52 -26.35 -21.46 -4.52
CA GLN A 52 -25.53 -21.17 -5.71
C GLN A 52 -24.36 -22.13 -5.91
N THR A 53 -24.15 -23.08 -4.99
CA THR A 53 -23.00 -23.97 -5.03
C THR A 53 -23.39 -25.43 -4.78
N TYR A 54 -22.46 -26.34 -5.14
CA TYR A 54 -22.51 -27.76 -4.74
C TYR A 54 -21.46 -27.99 -3.65
N ARG A 55 -21.89 -28.57 -2.52
CA ARG A 55 -21.00 -28.90 -1.42
C ARG A 55 -20.20 -30.15 -1.76
N LEU A 56 -18.87 -30.04 -1.69
CA LEU A 56 -17.97 -31.15 -1.89
C LEU A 56 -17.88 -32.00 -0.61
N ASP A 57 -17.70 -33.30 -0.76
CA ASP A 57 -17.56 -34.23 0.37
C ASP A 57 -16.26 -35.06 0.28
N ALA A 58 -15.77 -35.52 1.44
CA ALA A 58 -14.50 -36.22 1.54
C ALA A 58 -14.53 -37.65 0.95
N VAL A 59 -15.71 -38.24 0.77
CA VAL A 59 -15.83 -39.57 0.15
C VAL A 59 -15.60 -39.49 -1.35
N THR A 60 -16.18 -38.47 -1.99
CA THR A 60 -16.07 -38.23 -3.42
C THR A 60 -14.72 -37.59 -3.81
N TYR A 61 -14.16 -36.72 -2.95
CA TYR A 61 -12.95 -35.95 -3.21
C TYR A 61 -11.86 -36.17 -2.13
N PRO A 62 -11.43 -37.42 -1.82
CA PRO A 62 -10.55 -37.69 -0.68
C PRO A 62 -9.19 -36.99 -0.77
N ASP A 63 -8.63 -36.83 -1.96
CA ASP A 63 -7.35 -36.17 -2.17
C ASP A 63 -7.43 -34.67 -1.91
N LEU A 64 -8.53 -34.01 -2.30
CA LEU A 64 -8.76 -32.60 -2.05
C LEU A 64 -8.86 -32.31 -0.54
N PHE A 65 -9.59 -33.18 0.21
CA PHE A 65 -9.71 -33.02 1.65
C PHE A 65 -8.40 -33.32 2.38
N ARG A 66 -7.56 -34.22 1.88
CA ARG A 66 -6.21 -34.44 2.44
C ARG A 66 -5.32 -33.19 2.24
N MET A 67 -5.38 -32.55 1.06
CA MET A 67 -4.68 -31.28 0.81
C MET A 67 -5.22 -30.16 1.70
N LEU A 68 -6.53 -30.08 1.90
CA LEU A 68 -7.15 -29.14 2.85
C LEU A 68 -6.61 -29.32 4.27
N ASP A 69 -6.55 -30.55 4.76
CA ASP A 69 -6.04 -30.85 6.10
C ASP A 69 -4.54 -30.47 6.23
N GLN A 70 -3.75 -30.70 5.19
CA GLN A 70 -2.35 -30.25 5.14
C GLN A 70 -2.25 -28.71 5.23
N ALA A 71 -3.03 -28.00 4.45
CA ALA A 71 -3.03 -26.54 4.45
C ALA A 71 -3.53 -25.96 5.80
N ARG A 72 -4.59 -26.55 6.35
CA ARG A 72 -5.10 -26.19 7.68
C ARG A 72 -4.08 -26.40 8.79
N ALA A 73 -3.41 -27.54 8.81
CA ALA A 73 -2.38 -27.84 9.81
C ALA A 73 -1.26 -26.78 9.84
N CYS A 74 -0.95 -26.18 8.70
CA CYS A 74 0.05 -25.13 8.59
C CYS A 74 -0.45 -23.74 9.03
N LEU A 75 -1.67 -23.36 8.65
CA LEU A 75 -2.16 -21.99 8.76
C LEU A 75 -3.25 -21.77 9.81
N THR A 76 -4.19 -22.73 9.93
CA THR A 76 -5.43 -22.58 10.72
C THR A 76 -5.91 -23.93 11.26
N PRO A 77 -5.15 -24.60 12.16
CA PRO A 77 -5.36 -26.02 12.51
C PRO A 77 -6.76 -26.33 13.05
N ASP A 78 -7.35 -25.42 13.80
CA ASP A 78 -8.64 -25.63 14.48
C ASP A 78 -9.85 -25.12 13.68
N LEU A 79 -9.65 -24.59 12.47
CA LEU A 79 -10.73 -24.00 11.67
C LEU A 79 -11.56 -25.07 10.95
N PRO A 80 -12.88 -25.18 11.19
CA PRO A 80 -13.76 -25.92 10.32
C PRO A 80 -13.86 -25.26 8.94
N VAL A 81 -13.61 -26.03 7.87
CA VAL A 81 -13.69 -25.53 6.49
C VAL A 81 -14.62 -26.39 5.68
N THR A 82 -15.55 -25.77 4.96
CA THR A 82 -16.42 -26.44 4.00
C THR A 82 -16.02 -26.04 2.58
N LEU A 83 -15.89 -27.02 1.69
CA LEU A 83 -15.54 -26.81 0.29
C LEU A 83 -16.77 -26.87 -0.59
N TYR A 84 -16.79 -26.00 -1.61
CA TYR A 84 -17.90 -25.91 -2.56
C TYR A 84 -17.38 -25.76 -4.00
N GLN A 85 -18.17 -26.24 -4.96
CA GLN A 85 -18.04 -25.92 -6.37
C GLN A 85 -19.17 -24.97 -6.76
N SER A 86 -18.83 -23.81 -7.32
CA SER A 86 -19.81 -22.86 -7.85
C SER A 86 -20.58 -23.46 -9.04
N GLN A 87 -21.87 -23.18 -9.14
CA GLN A 87 -22.69 -23.51 -10.30
C GLN A 87 -22.51 -22.51 -11.45
N LYS A 88 -21.82 -21.37 -11.22
CA LYS A 88 -21.51 -20.39 -12.26
C LYS A 88 -20.45 -20.95 -13.21
N THR A 89 -20.68 -20.78 -14.50
CA THR A 89 -19.82 -21.33 -15.58
C THR A 89 -18.79 -20.33 -16.12
N GLY A 90 -18.57 -19.22 -15.46
CA GLY A 90 -17.67 -18.16 -15.95
C GLY A 90 -16.43 -17.98 -15.08
N GLY A 91 -15.25 -18.01 -15.74
CA GLY A 91 -13.98 -17.72 -15.08
C GLY A 91 -13.40 -18.91 -14.30
N LEU A 92 -12.12 -18.77 -13.94
CA LEU A 92 -11.39 -19.69 -13.06
C LEU A 92 -11.06 -18.89 -11.79
N ASN A 93 -11.58 -19.29 -10.65
CA ASN A 93 -11.34 -18.60 -9.39
C ASN A 93 -11.47 -19.55 -8.20
N ALA A 94 -10.93 -19.14 -7.06
CA ALA A 94 -11.27 -19.65 -5.75
C ALA A 94 -11.53 -18.45 -4.84
N SER A 95 -12.41 -18.60 -3.87
CA SER A 95 -12.72 -17.53 -2.92
C SER A 95 -13.02 -18.09 -1.55
N ILE A 96 -12.59 -17.44 -0.49
CA ILE A 96 -12.92 -17.78 0.87
C ILE A 96 -13.93 -16.81 1.46
N PHE A 97 -14.92 -17.38 2.16
CA PHE A 97 -15.89 -16.64 2.95
C PHE A 97 -15.71 -17.04 4.42
N CYS A 98 -15.39 -16.05 5.25
CA CYS A 98 -15.13 -16.27 6.66
C CYS A 98 -16.34 -15.88 7.49
N LEU A 99 -16.78 -16.83 8.31
CA LEU A 99 -17.83 -16.65 9.30
C LEU A 99 -17.26 -16.86 10.71
N PRO A 100 -17.93 -16.40 11.76
CA PRO A 100 -17.49 -16.68 13.13
C PRO A 100 -17.32 -18.18 13.38
N GLY A 101 -16.08 -18.62 13.57
CA GLY A 101 -15.73 -20.01 13.88
C GLY A 101 -15.71 -20.99 12.71
N GLU A 102 -15.92 -20.56 11.47
CA GLU A 102 -15.87 -21.42 10.26
C GLU A 102 -15.48 -20.65 9.00
N ALA A 103 -15.01 -21.37 7.98
CA ALA A 103 -14.75 -20.81 6.67
C ALA A 103 -15.33 -21.69 5.55
N HIS A 104 -15.61 -21.04 4.42
CA HIS A 104 -16.18 -21.67 3.25
C HIS A 104 -15.32 -21.30 2.03
N ILE A 105 -14.74 -22.30 1.35
CA ILE A 105 -13.97 -22.09 0.13
C ILE A 105 -14.81 -22.52 -1.06
N VAL A 106 -14.98 -21.64 -2.02
CA VAL A 106 -15.76 -21.86 -3.25
C VAL A 106 -14.82 -21.87 -4.44
N PHE A 107 -14.77 -22.98 -5.17
CA PHE A 107 -14.07 -23.08 -6.46
C PHE A 107 -15.02 -22.69 -7.59
N GLU A 108 -14.55 -21.92 -8.56
CA GLU A 108 -15.31 -21.50 -9.73
C GLU A 108 -14.66 -22.05 -11.00
N GLY A 109 -15.50 -22.36 -11.99
CA GLY A 109 -15.05 -22.98 -13.24
C GLY A 109 -14.46 -24.37 -13.01
N ASN A 110 -13.50 -24.76 -13.84
CA ASN A 110 -12.87 -26.08 -13.80
C ASN A 110 -11.52 -26.11 -13.05
N VAL A 111 -11.38 -25.29 -12.01
CA VAL A 111 -10.14 -25.19 -11.20
C VAL A 111 -9.67 -26.56 -10.71
N LEU A 112 -10.61 -27.37 -10.20
CA LEU A 112 -10.31 -28.71 -9.64
C LEU A 112 -9.77 -29.71 -10.70
N GLN A 113 -10.07 -29.50 -11.99
CA GLN A 113 -9.57 -30.33 -13.09
C GLN A 113 -8.32 -29.77 -13.75
N LEU A 114 -8.15 -28.44 -13.72
CA LEU A 114 -7.05 -27.74 -14.38
C LEU A 114 -5.75 -27.84 -13.59
N LEU A 115 -5.84 -27.72 -12.27
CA LEU A 115 -4.67 -27.59 -11.39
C LEU A 115 -4.17 -28.97 -10.95
N THR A 116 -2.86 -29.10 -10.88
CA THR A 116 -2.19 -30.25 -10.25
C THR A 116 -2.43 -30.26 -8.72
N PRO A 117 -2.23 -31.40 -8.03
CA PRO A 117 -2.37 -31.43 -6.57
C PRO A 117 -1.52 -30.40 -5.83
N ALA A 118 -0.29 -30.14 -6.30
CA ALA A 118 0.59 -29.14 -5.68
C ALA A 118 0.08 -27.70 -5.88
N GLU A 119 -0.46 -27.41 -7.06
CA GLU A 119 -1.07 -26.11 -7.37
C GLU A 119 -2.38 -25.89 -6.59
N LEU A 120 -3.23 -26.93 -6.46
CA LEU A 120 -4.44 -26.91 -5.62
C LEU A 120 -4.11 -26.70 -4.14
N LEU A 121 -3.04 -27.33 -3.66
CA LEU A 121 -2.54 -27.10 -2.31
C LEU A 121 -2.13 -25.64 -2.12
N GLY A 122 -1.49 -25.03 -3.13
CA GLY A 122 -1.17 -23.60 -3.14
C GLY A 122 -2.42 -22.72 -3.07
N VAL A 123 -3.47 -23.05 -3.84
CA VAL A 123 -4.75 -22.32 -3.79
C VAL A 123 -5.42 -22.43 -2.42
N LEU A 124 -5.48 -23.63 -1.84
CA LEU A 124 -6.02 -23.83 -0.49
C LEU A 124 -5.22 -23.05 0.56
N GLY A 125 -3.89 -23.01 0.44
CA GLY A 125 -3.01 -22.23 1.29
C GLY A 125 -3.26 -20.73 1.15
N HIS A 126 -3.48 -20.24 -0.06
CA HIS A 126 -3.82 -18.84 -0.36
C HIS A 126 -5.14 -18.45 0.33
N GLU A 127 -6.19 -19.22 0.11
CA GLU A 127 -7.50 -18.94 0.71
C GLU A 127 -7.45 -18.98 2.25
N LEU A 128 -6.82 -19.99 2.82
CA LEU A 128 -6.67 -20.06 4.28
C LEU A 128 -5.80 -18.96 4.88
N ALA A 129 -4.85 -18.41 4.12
CA ALA A 129 -4.07 -17.27 4.57
C ALA A 129 -4.90 -16.00 4.70
N HIS A 130 -5.89 -15.77 3.83
CA HIS A 130 -6.87 -14.69 4.02
C HIS A 130 -7.57 -14.82 5.37
N HIS A 131 -8.08 -16.01 5.69
CA HIS A 131 -8.71 -16.25 6.98
C HIS A 131 -7.75 -16.02 8.15
N ARG A 132 -6.51 -16.51 8.05
CA ARG A 132 -5.49 -16.31 9.07
C ARG A 132 -5.25 -14.83 9.35
N LEU A 133 -5.07 -14.01 8.29
CA LEU A 133 -4.90 -12.57 8.43
C LEU A 133 -6.10 -11.94 9.13
N TRP A 134 -7.31 -12.32 8.74
CA TRP A 134 -8.53 -11.75 9.29
C TRP A 134 -8.80 -12.13 10.75
N GLN A 135 -8.24 -13.25 11.24
CA GLN A 135 -8.31 -13.63 12.65
C GLN A 135 -7.17 -13.06 13.49
N GLU A 136 -6.10 -12.59 12.85
CA GLU A 136 -4.93 -12.07 13.55
C GLU A 136 -5.28 -10.81 14.35
N ALA A 137 -4.62 -10.63 15.50
CA ALA A 137 -4.83 -9.49 16.39
C ALA A 137 -6.33 -9.23 16.72
N SER A 138 -7.07 -10.28 17.05
CA SER A 138 -8.51 -10.22 17.40
C SER A 138 -9.40 -9.68 16.27
N GLY A 139 -9.05 -9.97 15.03
CA GLY A 139 -9.87 -9.62 13.87
C GLY A 139 -9.68 -8.20 13.36
N ARG A 140 -8.62 -7.48 13.78
CA ARG A 140 -8.42 -6.08 13.39
C ARG A 140 -8.31 -5.87 11.88
N PHE A 141 -7.70 -6.81 11.15
CA PHE A 141 -7.56 -6.71 9.70
C PHE A 141 -8.87 -6.97 8.96
N PHE A 142 -9.73 -7.84 9.51
CA PHE A 142 -11.09 -8.03 9.01
C PHE A 142 -11.94 -6.77 9.18
N ILE A 143 -11.84 -6.13 10.35
CA ILE A 143 -12.54 -4.86 10.60
C ILE A 143 -12.04 -3.78 9.63
N ALA A 144 -10.72 -3.66 9.47
CA ALA A 144 -10.10 -2.69 8.54
C ALA A 144 -10.56 -2.92 7.09
N ASP A 145 -10.61 -4.19 6.63
CA ASP A 145 -11.06 -4.54 5.28
C ASP A 145 -12.53 -4.14 5.07
N ARG A 146 -13.41 -4.54 5.95
CA ARG A 146 -14.84 -4.20 5.87
C ARG A 146 -15.09 -2.70 5.90
N MET A 147 -14.37 -1.99 6.75
CA MET A 147 -14.48 -0.55 6.89
C MET A 147 -13.97 0.17 5.65
N ALA A 148 -12.79 -0.19 5.14
CA ALA A 148 -12.23 0.41 3.93
C ALA A 148 -13.15 0.17 2.71
N GLN A 149 -13.72 -1.03 2.60
CA GLN A 149 -14.65 -1.34 1.52
C GLN A 149 -15.97 -0.55 1.63
N ALA A 150 -16.53 -0.41 2.83
CA ALA A 150 -17.72 0.41 3.05
C ALA A 150 -17.47 1.87 2.70
N MET A 151 -16.34 2.44 3.14
CA MET A 151 -15.94 3.81 2.80
C MET A 151 -15.79 4.02 1.29
N ALA A 152 -15.25 3.02 0.57
CA ALA A 152 -15.01 3.13 -0.88
C ALA A 152 -16.29 3.06 -1.73
N VAL A 153 -17.39 2.48 -1.23
CA VAL A 153 -18.66 2.36 -1.96
C VAL A 153 -19.69 3.43 -1.59
N GLU A 154 -19.39 4.26 -0.61
CA GLU A 154 -20.25 5.40 -0.25
C GLU A 154 -20.44 6.33 -1.45
N PRO A 155 -21.67 6.89 -1.68
CA PRO A 155 -21.92 7.80 -2.81
C PRO A 155 -21.06 9.06 -2.83
N ARG A 156 -20.46 9.41 -1.70
CA ARG A 156 -19.57 10.56 -1.53
C ARG A 156 -18.14 10.14 -1.17
N ALA A 157 -17.77 8.90 -1.54
CA ALA A 157 -16.41 8.41 -1.29
C ALA A 157 -15.37 9.33 -1.92
N GLU A 158 -14.41 9.74 -1.13
CA GLU A 158 -13.26 10.48 -1.64
C GLU A 158 -12.30 9.54 -2.39
N PRO A 159 -11.52 10.05 -3.35
CA PRO A 159 -10.52 9.23 -4.07
C PRO A 159 -9.58 8.47 -3.14
N SER A 160 -9.23 9.05 -1.98
CA SER A 160 -8.36 8.43 -0.98
C SER A 160 -8.99 7.21 -0.31
N HIS A 161 -10.30 7.18 -0.09
CA HIS A 161 -11.02 6.01 0.44
C HIS A 161 -10.97 4.85 -0.57
N ILE A 162 -11.23 5.16 -1.84
CA ILE A 162 -11.21 4.17 -2.93
C ILE A 162 -9.79 3.60 -3.10
N GLU A 163 -8.77 4.45 -3.08
CA GLU A 163 -7.38 4.02 -3.22
C GLU A 163 -6.92 3.22 -2.00
N SER A 164 -7.30 3.60 -0.78
CA SER A 164 -6.98 2.83 0.43
C SER A 164 -7.59 1.43 0.41
N ALA A 165 -8.84 1.29 -0.02
CA ALA A 165 -9.49 0.00 -0.16
C ALA A 165 -8.83 -0.86 -1.26
N ARG A 166 -8.39 -0.21 -2.37
CA ARG A 166 -7.64 -0.87 -3.43
C ARG A 166 -6.30 -1.39 -2.92
N LEU A 167 -5.49 -0.55 -2.30
CA LEU A 167 -4.18 -0.93 -1.77
C LEU A 167 -4.29 -2.02 -0.71
N LEU A 168 -5.26 -1.91 0.21
CA LEU A 168 -5.51 -2.93 1.23
C LEU A 168 -5.71 -4.31 0.59
N ARG A 169 -6.55 -4.41 -0.45
CA ARG A 169 -6.77 -5.67 -1.18
C ARG A 169 -5.49 -6.18 -1.82
N LEU A 170 -4.74 -5.33 -2.51
CA LEU A 170 -3.51 -5.73 -3.19
C LEU A 170 -2.45 -6.28 -2.22
N TYR A 171 -2.30 -5.65 -1.05
CA TYR A 171 -1.39 -6.15 -0.01
C TYR A 171 -1.90 -7.44 0.64
N THR A 172 -3.21 -7.59 0.79
CA THR A 172 -3.82 -8.83 1.29
C THR A 172 -3.54 -10.00 0.35
N GLU A 173 -3.57 -9.80 -0.97
CA GLU A 173 -3.18 -10.81 -1.96
C GLU A 173 -1.71 -11.24 -1.84
N ILE A 174 -0.79 -10.28 -1.63
CA ILE A 174 0.63 -10.61 -1.41
C ILE A 174 0.81 -11.41 -0.12
N TYR A 175 0.08 -11.08 0.95
CA TYR A 175 0.08 -11.86 2.18
C TYR A 175 -0.43 -13.29 1.94
N ALA A 176 -1.54 -13.42 1.21
CA ALA A 176 -2.13 -14.71 0.90
C ALA A 176 -1.20 -15.60 0.05
N ASP A 177 -0.47 -15.02 -0.90
CA ASP A 177 0.57 -15.73 -1.67
C ASP A 177 1.71 -16.24 -0.80
N ARG A 178 2.15 -15.46 0.19
CA ARG A 178 3.13 -15.91 1.19
C ARG A 178 2.61 -17.08 2.01
N GLY A 179 1.32 -17.07 2.34
CA GLY A 179 0.64 -18.19 2.99
C GLY A 179 0.60 -19.44 2.12
N ALA A 180 0.29 -19.30 0.83
CA ALA A 180 0.35 -20.39 -0.14
C ALA A 180 1.75 -21.01 -0.19
N LEU A 181 2.79 -20.18 -0.26
CA LEU A 181 4.18 -20.62 -0.25
C LEU A 181 4.54 -21.32 1.07
N SER A 182 4.03 -20.87 2.21
CA SER A 182 4.24 -21.52 3.51
C SER A 182 3.69 -22.95 3.54
N VAL A 183 2.62 -23.22 2.78
CA VAL A 183 1.98 -24.54 2.70
C VAL A 183 2.65 -25.44 1.66
N THR A 184 3.00 -24.89 0.48
CA THR A 184 3.60 -25.68 -0.61
C THR A 184 5.09 -25.96 -0.41
N GLY A 185 5.79 -25.09 0.31
CA GLY A 185 7.24 -25.21 0.54
C GLY A 185 8.11 -24.66 -0.58
N GLU A 186 7.54 -24.35 -1.74
CA GLU A 186 8.26 -23.85 -2.90
C GLU A 186 7.38 -22.93 -3.75
N PRO A 187 7.92 -21.90 -4.42
CA PRO A 187 7.13 -20.93 -5.17
C PRO A 187 6.57 -21.46 -6.49
N GLY A 188 7.19 -22.49 -7.07
CA GLY A 188 6.82 -23.02 -8.38
C GLY A 188 5.34 -23.36 -8.53
N PRO A 189 4.76 -24.22 -7.68
CA PRO A 189 3.32 -24.54 -7.74
C PRO A 189 2.40 -23.35 -7.55
N VAL A 190 2.77 -22.39 -6.70
CA VAL A 190 1.97 -21.18 -6.48
C VAL A 190 1.96 -20.31 -7.74
N ILE A 191 3.13 -20.10 -8.35
CA ILE A 191 3.28 -19.29 -9.57
C ILE A 191 2.59 -19.97 -10.77
N SER A 192 2.81 -21.28 -10.97
CA SER A 192 2.17 -22.00 -12.10
C SER A 192 0.66 -22.05 -11.95
N GLY A 193 0.15 -22.31 -10.76
CA GLY A 193 -1.29 -22.28 -10.45
C GLY A 193 -1.90 -20.91 -10.73
N LEU A 194 -1.26 -19.83 -10.28
CA LEU A 194 -1.67 -18.45 -10.55
C LEU A 194 -1.77 -18.18 -12.06
N VAL A 195 -0.74 -18.52 -12.83
CA VAL A 195 -0.73 -18.30 -14.29
C VAL A 195 -1.79 -19.15 -14.99
N LYS A 196 -1.98 -20.41 -14.59
CA LYS A 196 -3.02 -21.28 -15.14
C LYS A 196 -4.43 -20.72 -14.89
N MET A 197 -4.69 -20.23 -13.69
CA MET A 197 -5.99 -19.63 -13.35
C MET A 197 -6.29 -18.37 -14.18
N HIS A 198 -5.27 -17.59 -14.54
CA HIS A 198 -5.46 -16.39 -15.36
C HIS A 198 -5.56 -16.70 -16.87
N THR A 199 -4.86 -17.73 -17.36
CA THR A 199 -4.73 -18.00 -18.79
C THR A 199 -5.57 -19.17 -19.28
N GLY A 200 -5.97 -20.09 -18.40
CA GLY A 200 -6.61 -21.35 -18.75
C GLY A 200 -5.65 -22.40 -19.35
N LEU A 201 -4.35 -22.14 -19.40
CA LEU A 201 -3.35 -23.08 -19.90
C LEU A 201 -3.25 -24.32 -19.01
N THR A 202 -3.08 -25.48 -19.58
CA THR A 202 -2.91 -26.74 -18.84
C THR A 202 -1.47 -27.00 -18.40
N GLN A 203 -0.50 -26.36 -19.06
CA GLN A 203 0.92 -26.47 -18.74
C GLN A 203 1.56 -25.09 -18.64
N VAL A 204 2.25 -24.84 -17.55
CA VAL A 204 2.98 -23.59 -17.27
C VAL A 204 4.30 -23.96 -16.61
N ASP A 205 5.38 -23.40 -17.10
CA ASP A 205 6.71 -23.44 -16.48
C ASP A 205 6.90 -22.17 -15.62
N ALA A 206 6.95 -22.34 -14.31
CA ALA A 206 7.05 -21.24 -13.36
C ALA A 206 8.36 -20.46 -13.51
N ASP A 207 9.49 -21.13 -13.76
CA ASP A 207 10.80 -20.48 -13.92
C ASP A 207 10.85 -19.63 -15.19
N SER A 208 10.23 -20.12 -16.27
CA SER A 208 10.08 -19.34 -17.51
C SER A 208 9.25 -18.09 -17.28
N TYR A 209 8.16 -18.20 -16.50
CA TYR A 209 7.32 -17.05 -16.18
C TYR A 209 8.03 -16.02 -15.29
N VAL A 210 8.83 -16.47 -14.32
CA VAL A 210 9.65 -15.57 -13.49
C VAL A 210 10.66 -14.82 -14.35
N LYS A 211 11.32 -15.47 -15.32
CA LYS A 211 12.21 -14.80 -16.27
C LYS A 211 11.48 -13.71 -17.09
N GLN A 212 10.26 -14.02 -17.52
CA GLN A 212 9.40 -13.04 -18.22
C GLN A 212 9.08 -11.85 -17.31
N ALA A 213 8.76 -12.08 -16.05
CA ALA A 213 8.55 -11.02 -15.07
C ALA A 213 9.81 -10.14 -14.90
N ASP A 214 10.99 -10.75 -14.80
CA ASP A 214 12.27 -10.03 -14.71
C ASP A 214 12.52 -9.14 -15.95
N GLU A 215 12.15 -9.61 -17.15
CA GLU A 215 12.25 -8.79 -18.36
C GLU A 215 11.36 -7.53 -18.30
N VAL A 216 10.16 -7.63 -17.71
CA VAL A 216 9.27 -6.47 -17.51
C VAL A 216 9.94 -5.45 -16.62
N PHE A 217 10.47 -5.89 -15.45
CA PHE A 217 11.13 -4.99 -14.50
C PHE A 217 12.47 -4.41 -15.01
N ALA A 218 13.17 -5.14 -15.86
CA ALA A 218 14.39 -4.62 -16.51
C ALA A 218 14.10 -3.50 -17.52
N ARG A 219 12.91 -3.50 -18.14
CA ARG A 219 12.51 -2.52 -19.17
C ARG A 219 11.66 -1.37 -18.63
N SER A 220 11.06 -1.52 -17.48
CA SER A 220 10.13 -0.52 -16.94
C SER A 220 10.16 -0.50 -15.41
N LYS A 221 9.82 0.66 -14.83
CA LYS A 221 9.48 0.80 -13.41
C LYS A 221 8.01 0.37 -13.22
N ALA A 222 7.71 -0.91 -13.53
CA ALA A 222 6.35 -1.43 -13.48
C ALA A 222 5.78 -1.35 -12.06
N ARG A 223 4.55 -0.85 -11.96
CA ARG A 223 3.70 -0.89 -10.77
C ARG A 223 2.36 -1.52 -11.14
N THR A 224 1.62 -1.98 -10.14
CA THR A 224 0.30 -2.54 -10.36
C THR A 224 -0.71 -1.47 -10.81
N GLU A 225 -1.54 -1.84 -11.79
CA GLU A 225 -2.75 -1.13 -12.18
C GLU A 225 -4.01 -1.92 -11.76
N GLY A 226 -3.82 -3.10 -11.15
CA GLY A 226 -4.90 -3.96 -10.69
C GLY A 226 -5.80 -3.29 -9.66
N LEU A 227 -7.11 -3.59 -9.74
CA LEU A 227 -8.11 -3.06 -8.82
C LEU A 227 -8.35 -3.98 -7.62
N SER A 228 -8.31 -5.28 -7.84
CA SER A 228 -8.56 -6.31 -6.81
C SER A 228 -7.37 -7.21 -6.53
N HIS A 229 -6.56 -7.47 -7.56
CA HIS A 229 -5.38 -8.34 -7.48
C HIS A 229 -4.22 -7.66 -8.21
N PRO A 230 -2.99 -7.77 -7.70
CA PRO A 230 -1.82 -7.40 -8.48
C PRO A 230 -1.68 -8.34 -9.67
N GLU A 231 -1.08 -7.86 -10.74
CA GLU A 231 -0.80 -8.67 -11.92
C GLU A 231 0.10 -9.87 -11.58
N ALA A 232 -0.10 -10.98 -12.27
CA ALA A 232 0.59 -12.24 -11.98
C ALA A 232 2.13 -12.11 -11.98
N PHE A 233 2.71 -11.24 -12.84
CA PHE A 233 4.15 -11.02 -12.87
C PHE A 233 4.68 -10.31 -11.60
N ILE A 234 3.87 -9.41 -11.00
CA ILE A 234 4.18 -8.76 -9.71
C ILE A 234 4.11 -9.79 -8.58
N ARG A 235 3.04 -10.59 -8.54
CA ARG A 235 2.87 -11.65 -7.54
C ARG A 235 4.00 -12.69 -7.61
N ALA A 236 4.37 -13.12 -8.82
CA ALA A 236 5.48 -14.06 -9.02
C ALA A 236 6.82 -13.50 -8.52
N ARG A 237 7.11 -12.22 -8.81
CA ARG A 237 8.32 -11.58 -8.29
C ARG A 237 8.29 -11.43 -6.77
N ALA A 238 7.18 -10.99 -6.19
CA ALA A 238 7.02 -10.86 -4.75
C ALA A 238 7.21 -12.20 -4.02
N LEU A 239 6.65 -13.30 -4.57
CA LEU A 239 6.85 -14.66 -4.06
C LEU A 239 8.32 -15.08 -4.09
N ARG A 240 9.03 -14.81 -5.21
CA ARG A 240 10.45 -15.14 -5.32
C ARG A 240 11.29 -14.40 -4.29
N LEU A 241 11.12 -13.08 -4.19
CA LEU A 241 11.86 -12.26 -3.21
C LEU A 241 11.64 -12.76 -1.77
N TRP A 242 10.43 -13.14 -1.44
CA TRP A 242 10.14 -13.67 -0.11
C TRP A 242 10.73 -15.07 0.11
N ALA A 243 10.68 -15.96 -0.89
CA ALA A 243 11.27 -17.28 -0.85
C ALA A 243 12.81 -17.24 -0.68
N GLU A 244 13.45 -16.26 -1.33
CA GLU A 244 14.89 -16.01 -1.24
C GLU A 244 15.30 -15.31 0.06
N LYS A 245 14.34 -14.91 0.89
CA LYS A 245 14.56 -14.11 2.12
C LYS A 245 15.30 -12.79 1.84
N ASP A 246 15.00 -12.17 0.74
CA ASP A 246 15.59 -10.89 0.39
C ASP A 246 15.19 -9.84 1.44
N PRO A 247 16.15 -9.17 2.10
CA PRO A 247 15.85 -8.14 3.09
C PRO A 247 15.11 -6.94 2.51
N ALA A 248 15.19 -6.72 1.20
CA ALA A 248 14.46 -5.66 0.49
C ALA A 248 13.06 -6.10 0.01
N ALA A 249 12.63 -7.35 0.26
CA ALA A 249 11.38 -7.89 -0.28
C ALA A 249 10.16 -6.99 -0.01
N ASP A 250 9.98 -6.51 1.22
CA ASP A 250 8.84 -5.65 1.56
C ASP A 250 8.93 -4.27 0.91
N ALA A 251 10.11 -3.68 0.81
CA ALA A 251 10.32 -2.41 0.11
C ALA A 251 10.06 -2.53 -1.40
N GLU A 252 10.51 -3.63 -2.02
CA GLU A 252 10.22 -3.91 -3.43
C GLU A 252 8.72 -4.16 -3.67
N VAL A 253 8.04 -4.88 -2.77
CA VAL A 253 6.58 -5.04 -2.83
C VAL A 253 5.90 -3.67 -2.76
N THR A 254 6.27 -2.81 -1.82
CA THR A 254 5.73 -1.45 -1.72
C THR A 254 5.94 -0.69 -3.02
N ARG A 255 7.13 -0.73 -3.61
CA ARG A 255 7.41 -0.08 -4.89
C ARG A 255 6.55 -0.62 -6.04
N MET A 256 6.30 -1.93 -6.09
CA MET A 256 5.47 -2.56 -7.13
C MET A 256 3.97 -2.28 -6.93
N ILE A 257 3.51 -2.12 -5.71
CA ILE A 257 2.10 -1.91 -5.37
C ILE A 257 1.75 -0.40 -5.41
N GLU A 258 2.47 0.43 -4.67
CA GLU A 258 2.17 1.87 -4.55
C GLU A 258 2.78 2.68 -5.70
N GLY A 259 3.97 2.28 -6.18
CA GLY A 259 4.76 3.07 -7.12
C GLY A 259 5.33 4.33 -6.48
N ALA A 260 5.65 5.33 -7.31
CA ALA A 260 6.06 6.64 -6.84
C ALA A 260 4.85 7.42 -6.30
N VAL A 261 5.06 8.18 -5.22
CA VAL A 261 4.02 9.04 -4.62
C VAL A 261 3.47 10.01 -5.67
N SER A 262 2.16 9.99 -5.89
CA SER A 262 1.46 10.87 -6.84
C SER A 262 0.36 11.62 -6.11
N LEU A 263 0.31 12.95 -6.27
CA LEU A 263 -0.71 13.80 -5.66
C LEU A 263 -2.13 13.46 -6.15
N ASP A 264 -2.24 12.88 -7.35
CA ASP A 264 -3.53 12.51 -7.95
C ASP A 264 -4.09 11.18 -7.42
N LYS A 265 -3.29 10.42 -6.69
CA LYS A 265 -3.64 9.07 -6.23
C LYS A 265 -3.13 8.81 -4.80
N LEU A 266 -3.44 9.74 -3.89
CA LEU A 266 -3.13 9.55 -2.49
C LEU A 266 -4.24 8.74 -1.81
N ASP A 267 -3.85 7.65 -1.15
CA ASP A 267 -4.67 6.97 -0.16
C ASP A 267 -4.64 7.72 1.19
N LEU A 268 -5.35 7.24 2.18
CA LEU A 268 -5.41 7.86 3.51
C LEU A 268 -4.02 7.98 4.17
N LEU A 269 -3.20 6.94 4.06
CA LEU A 269 -1.83 6.96 4.60
C LEU A 269 -0.92 7.90 3.80
N GLY A 270 -1.10 7.96 2.50
CA GLY A 270 -0.39 8.90 1.61
C GLY A 270 -0.72 10.35 1.91
N GLN A 271 -2.00 10.67 2.17
CA GLN A 271 -2.42 12.01 2.61
C GLN A 271 -1.78 12.39 3.95
N ARG A 272 -1.81 11.49 4.93
CA ARG A 272 -1.16 11.70 6.22
C ARG A 272 0.34 11.92 6.08
N ARG A 273 1.00 11.11 5.26
CA ARG A 273 2.44 11.23 4.96
C ARG A 273 2.78 12.56 4.30
N LEU A 274 1.99 12.98 3.30
CA LEU A 274 2.18 14.28 2.64
C LEU A 274 2.01 15.44 3.62
N THR A 275 1.01 15.38 4.50
CA THR A 275 0.77 16.37 5.54
C THR A 275 1.98 16.48 6.49
N ASP A 276 2.51 15.33 6.97
CA ASP A 276 3.73 15.29 7.80
C ASP A 276 4.94 15.88 7.07
N TRP A 277 5.17 15.47 5.83
CA TRP A 277 6.27 16.00 5.03
C TRP A 277 6.15 17.50 4.78
N SER A 278 4.94 18.01 4.53
CA SER A 278 4.69 19.44 4.33
C SER A 278 5.01 20.24 5.59
N ARG A 279 4.59 19.73 6.76
CA ARG A 279 4.91 20.35 8.04
C ARG A 279 6.42 20.41 8.29
N ARG A 280 7.10 19.28 8.16
CA ARG A 280 8.57 19.18 8.34
C ARG A 280 9.33 20.05 7.34
N TRP A 281 8.84 20.15 6.10
CA TRP A 281 9.42 21.03 5.09
C TRP A 281 9.32 22.51 5.46
N LEU A 282 8.15 22.92 5.96
CA LEU A 282 7.95 24.27 6.50
C LEU A 282 8.79 24.52 7.75
N ASP A 283 8.92 23.53 8.63
CA ASP A 283 9.78 23.67 9.81
C ASP A 283 11.24 23.90 9.43
N LEU A 284 11.74 23.29 8.37
CA LEU A 284 13.07 23.57 7.82
C LEU A 284 13.20 25.00 7.26
N LEU A 285 12.19 25.50 6.55
CA LEU A 285 12.20 26.86 6.00
C LEU A 285 12.12 27.90 7.11
N LEU A 286 11.25 27.67 8.09
CA LEU A 286 10.88 28.64 9.13
C LEU A 286 11.74 28.53 10.40
N CYS A 287 12.80 27.72 10.40
CA CYS A 287 13.63 27.50 11.59
C CYS A 287 14.44 28.74 12.01
N ALA A 288 14.80 29.63 11.10
CA ALA A 288 15.61 30.81 11.40
C ALA A 288 14.76 31.89 12.13
N PRO A 289 15.29 32.50 13.22
CA PRO A 289 14.51 33.47 14.03
C PRO A 289 14.01 34.69 13.23
N TRP A 290 14.76 35.14 12.24
CA TRP A 290 14.43 36.35 11.47
C TRP A 290 13.17 36.17 10.59
N ILE A 291 12.86 34.96 10.14
CA ILE A 291 11.67 34.68 9.31
C ILE A 291 10.40 34.51 10.16
N GLN A 292 10.52 34.38 11.48
CA GLN A 292 9.45 34.04 12.40
C GLN A 292 8.63 35.26 12.83
N THR A 293 8.22 36.09 11.90
CA THR A 293 7.34 37.21 12.16
C THR A 293 5.93 36.73 12.55
N ASP A 294 5.12 37.60 13.16
CA ASP A 294 3.74 37.24 13.50
C ASP A 294 2.89 36.95 12.26
N THR A 295 3.17 37.62 11.15
CA THR A 295 2.53 37.40 9.85
C THR A 295 2.84 36.00 9.32
N VAL A 296 4.10 35.58 9.31
CA VAL A 296 4.53 34.25 8.86
C VAL A 296 3.98 33.16 9.76
N LYS A 297 4.01 33.35 11.09
CA LYS A 297 3.41 32.40 12.04
C LYS A 297 1.89 32.24 11.86
N ALA A 298 1.19 33.34 11.61
CA ALA A 298 -0.25 33.30 11.33
C ALA A 298 -0.53 32.54 10.05
N HIS A 299 0.27 32.72 9.01
CA HIS A 299 0.16 31.99 7.74
C HIS A 299 0.43 30.49 7.92
N ALA A 300 1.48 30.11 8.66
CA ALA A 300 1.78 28.70 8.95
C ALA A 300 0.60 27.99 9.67
N ARG A 301 -0.11 28.70 10.53
CA ARG A 301 -1.29 28.17 11.22
C ARG A 301 -2.53 28.01 10.34
N LEU A 302 -2.55 28.58 9.14
CA LEU A 302 -3.59 28.27 8.15
C LEU A 302 -3.41 26.86 7.57
N TYR A 303 -2.16 26.40 7.46
CA TYR A 303 -1.85 25.03 7.04
C TYR A 303 -1.97 24.04 8.21
N PHE A 304 -1.46 24.44 9.37
CA PHE A 304 -1.37 23.60 10.57
C PHE A 304 -1.83 24.41 11.79
N PRO A 305 -3.12 24.32 12.19
CA PRO A 305 -3.68 25.15 13.28
C PRO A 305 -2.91 25.04 14.60
N ASP A 306 -2.27 23.89 14.85
CA ASP A 306 -1.42 23.62 16.01
C ASP A 306 0.06 23.94 15.77
N TRP A 307 0.40 24.60 14.65
CA TRP A 307 1.80 24.87 14.34
C TRP A 307 2.45 25.76 15.41
N SER A 308 3.57 25.30 15.90
CA SER A 308 4.45 26.00 16.81
C SER A 308 5.88 25.87 16.32
N LEU A 309 6.71 26.79 16.73
CA LEU A 309 8.13 26.81 16.34
C LEU A 309 8.82 25.51 16.72
N PRO A 310 9.59 24.92 15.79
CA PRO A 310 10.42 23.77 16.11
C PRO A 310 11.45 24.12 17.18
N ALA A 311 11.64 23.22 18.14
CA ALA A 311 12.50 23.46 19.32
C ALA A 311 14.00 23.61 18.99
N ALA A 312 14.44 23.18 17.83
CA ALA A 312 15.81 23.32 17.33
C ALA A 312 15.86 23.18 15.80
N SER A 313 16.73 23.92 15.15
CA SER A 313 17.06 23.81 13.73
C SER A 313 17.90 22.56 13.50
N HIS A 314 17.24 21.42 13.24
CA HIS A 314 17.95 20.23 12.80
C HIS A 314 17.65 19.99 11.31
N ARG A 315 18.71 19.75 10.55
CA ARG A 315 18.58 19.27 9.18
C ARG A 315 17.85 17.94 9.21
N ASP A 316 16.72 17.84 8.52
CA ASP A 316 15.90 16.65 8.46
C ASP A 316 16.36 15.76 7.31
N GLU A 317 17.45 15.01 7.53
CA GLU A 317 18.04 14.13 6.52
C GLU A 317 17.05 13.04 6.06
N ALA A 318 16.18 12.57 6.94
CA ALA A 318 15.18 11.54 6.60
C ALA A 318 14.13 12.10 5.61
N LEU A 319 13.67 13.34 5.79
CA LEU A 319 12.79 14.00 4.85
C LEU A 319 13.50 14.27 3.52
N LEU A 320 14.72 14.80 3.56
CA LEU A 320 15.50 15.09 2.35
C LEU A 320 15.75 13.81 1.54
N GLU A 321 16.06 12.70 2.19
CA GLU A 321 16.23 11.41 1.50
C GLU A 321 14.93 10.93 0.88
N ALA A 322 13.80 11.02 1.61
CA ALA A 322 12.49 10.63 1.10
C ALA A 322 12.04 11.47 -0.12
N LEU A 323 12.46 12.73 -0.20
CA LEU A 323 12.13 13.65 -1.29
C LEU A 323 13.13 13.63 -2.46
N ARG A 324 14.29 13.00 -2.32
CA ARG A 324 15.37 13.01 -3.33
C ARG A 324 14.90 12.54 -4.71
N GLU A 325 14.11 11.47 -4.75
CA GLU A 325 13.55 10.91 -5.98
C GLU A 325 12.10 11.31 -6.23
N ALA A 326 11.65 12.43 -5.64
CA ALA A 326 10.28 12.89 -5.79
C ALA A 326 9.91 13.11 -7.27
N PRO A 327 8.77 12.58 -7.76
CA PRO A 327 8.29 12.85 -9.10
C PRO A 327 7.96 14.33 -9.27
N THR A 328 7.90 14.77 -10.52
CA THR A 328 7.75 16.20 -10.87
C THR A 328 6.59 16.87 -10.14
N GLY A 329 5.43 16.25 -10.06
CA GLY A 329 4.25 16.83 -9.36
C GLY A 329 4.50 17.07 -7.89
N LEU A 330 5.10 16.10 -7.18
CA LEU A 330 5.42 16.22 -5.76
C LEU A 330 6.54 17.27 -5.53
N ARG A 331 7.57 17.28 -6.37
CA ARG A 331 8.62 18.31 -6.34
C ARG A 331 8.02 19.71 -6.52
N ASP A 332 7.13 19.86 -7.50
CA ASP A 332 6.48 21.14 -7.76
C ASP A 332 5.66 21.60 -6.57
N TYR A 333 4.91 20.70 -5.93
CA TYR A 333 4.15 21.00 -4.73
C TYR A 333 5.04 21.59 -3.61
N PHE A 334 6.18 20.96 -3.31
CA PHE A 334 7.10 21.46 -2.29
C PHE A 334 7.79 22.78 -2.72
N CYS A 335 8.08 22.96 -4.01
CA CYS A 335 8.58 24.24 -4.51
C CYS A 335 7.51 25.35 -4.39
N TYR A 336 6.24 25.07 -4.70
CA TYR A 336 5.16 26.03 -4.52
C TYR A 336 4.98 26.41 -3.06
N LEU A 337 5.10 25.45 -2.15
CA LEU A 337 5.00 25.69 -0.70
C LEU A 337 6.11 26.66 -0.22
N LEU A 338 7.34 26.55 -0.77
CA LEU A 338 8.41 27.53 -0.49
C LEU A 338 8.05 28.93 -1.01
N LEU A 339 7.51 29.03 -2.23
CA LEU A 339 7.16 30.32 -2.83
C LEU A 339 6.00 31.00 -2.13
N ASP A 340 5.05 30.23 -1.62
CA ASP A 340 3.94 30.76 -0.84
C ASP A 340 4.44 31.50 0.39
N PHE A 341 5.38 30.90 1.12
CA PHE A 341 5.99 31.52 2.29
C PHE A 341 7.02 32.64 1.96
N ALA A 342 7.57 32.64 0.76
CA ALA A 342 8.51 33.68 0.33
C ALA A 342 7.87 35.08 0.17
N THR A 343 6.54 35.14 0.09
CA THR A 343 5.81 36.40 -0.21
C THR A 343 4.83 36.81 0.90
N VAL A 344 4.78 36.08 2.00
CA VAL A 344 3.78 36.27 3.07
C VAL A 344 4.00 37.61 3.81
N ASP A 345 5.25 37.97 4.07
CA ASP A 345 5.59 39.16 4.84
C ASP A 345 6.48 40.09 3.98
N PRO A 346 5.92 41.20 3.46
CA PRO A 346 6.68 42.16 2.64
C PRO A 346 7.84 42.82 3.36
N ASP A 347 7.81 42.90 4.69
CA ASP A 347 8.87 43.53 5.47
C ASP A 347 10.18 42.72 5.49
N LEU A 348 10.11 41.46 5.10
CA LEU A 348 11.26 40.56 4.95
C LEU A 348 11.93 40.64 3.59
N GLU A 349 11.40 41.46 2.68
CA GLU A 349 11.93 41.67 1.32
C GLU A 349 12.24 40.33 0.60
N ASP A 350 13.44 40.17 0.06
CA ASP A 350 13.84 39.00 -0.71
C ASP A 350 14.45 37.87 0.15
N GLU A 351 14.61 38.05 1.45
CA GLU A 351 15.29 37.07 2.33
C GLU A 351 14.57 35.73 2.43
N PRO A 352 13.21 35.67 2.50
CA PRO A 352 12.53 34.36 2.49
C PRO A 352 12.70 33.61 1.17
N LEU A 353 12.76 34.30 0.04
CA LEU A 353 13.03 33.67 -1.27
C LEU A 353 14.47 33.14 -1.35
N LYS A 354 15.46 33.87 -0.80
CA LYS A 354 16.83 33.35 -0.69
C LYS A 354 16.89 32.09 0.18
N ALA A 355 16.22 32.07 1.33
CA ALA A 355 16.12 30.88 2.17
C ALA A 355 15.46 29.70 1.44
N ALA A 356 14.43 29.96 0.64
CA ALA A 356 13.80 28.96 -0.21
C ALA A 356 14.78 28.36 -1.23
N PHE A 357 15.63 29.16 -1.88
CA PHE A 357 16.67 28.66 -2.78
C PHE A 357 17.71 27.79 -2.06
N VAL A 358 18.15 28.21 -0.88
CA VAL A 358 19.11 27.43 -0.07
C VAL A 358 18.52 26.08 0.33
N LEU A 359 17.28 26.05 0.82
CA LEU A 359 16.61 24.80 1.19
C LEU A 359 16.41 23.88 -0.03
N ALA A 360 15.90 24.43 -1.14
CA ALA A 360 15.69 23.67 -2.36
C ALA A 360 16.99 23.10 -2.95
N GLN A 361 18.13 23.75 -2.72
CA GLN A 361 19.44 23.30 -3.21
C GLN A 361 19.86 21.96 -2.59
N HIS A 362 19.40 21.62 -1.38
CA HIS A 362 19.70 20.31 -0.78
C HIS A 362 19.14 19.12 -1.60
N LEU A 363 18.13 19.38 -2.43
CA LEU A 363 17.52 18.41 -3.34
C LEU A 363 17.79 18.70 -4.82
N GLU A 364 18.70 19.63 -5.12
CA GLU A 364 19.00 20.11 -6.49
C GLU A 364 17.77 20.74 -7.18
N TRP A 365 16.82 21.30 -6.40
CA TRP A 365 15.59 21.92 -6.92
C TRP A 365 15.65 23.43 -7.09
N ALA A 366 16.78 24.07 -6.81
CA ALA A 366 16.91 25.55 -6.89
C ALA A 366 16.57 26.09 -8.27
N ASP A 367 16.95 25.42 -9.37
CA ASP A 367 16.55 25.79 -10.74
C ASP A 367 15.03 25.72 -10.95
N ARG A 368 14.36 24.76 -10.29
CA ARG A 368 12.90 24.63 -10.36
C ARG A 368 12.21 25.77 -9.60
N VAL A 369 12.68 26.10 -8.41
CA VAL A 369 12.19 27.26 -7.65
C VAL A 369 12.38 28.54 -8.44
N GLU A 370 13.54 28.76 -9.10
CA GLU A 370 13.75 29.93 -9.99
C GLU A 370 12.70 29.98 -11.10
N THR A 371 12.48 28.86 -11.78
CA THR A 371 11.51 28.81 -12.88
C THR A 371 10.09 29.16 -12.40
N LEU A 372 9.68 28.64 -11.26
CA LEU A 372 8.38 28.89 -10.67
C LEU A 372 8.26 30.33 -10.13
N ALA A 373 9.32 30.89 -9.51
CA ALA A 373 9.34 32.26 -9.05
C ALA A 373 9.17 33.26 -10.21
N VAL A 374 9.83 33.03 -11.34
CA VAL A 374 9.62 33.83 -12.55
C VAL A 374 8.16 33.79 -13.02
N LYS A 375 7.56 32.63 -13.02
CA LYS A 375 6.17 32.41 -13.48
C LYS A 375 5.14 32.98 -12.53
N GLU A 376 5.23 32.66 -11.26
CA GLU A 376 4.17 32.91 -10.25
C GLU A 376 4.35 34.29 -9.57
N LEU A 377 5.57 34.65 -9.20
CA LEU A 377 5.89 35.95 -8.59
C LEU A 377 6.15 37.03 -9.63
N LYS A 378 6.12 36.66 -10.94
CA LYS A 378 6.34 37.59 -12.08
C LYS A 378 7.69 38.34 -12.02
N LEU A 379 8.68 37.75 -11.40
CA LEU A 379 10.02 38.28 -11.36
C LEU A 379 10.67 38.25 -12.77
N LYS A 380 11.53 39.20 -13.04
CA LYS A 380 12.36 39.13 -14.25
C LYS A 380 13.33 37.95 -14.14
N LYS A 381 13.54 37.21 -15.21
CA LYS A 381 14.45 36.06 -15.23
C LYS A 381 15.86 36.39 -14.71
N ARG A 382 16.39 37.58 -15.04
CA ARG A 382 17.70 38.03 -14.55
C ARG A 382 17.68 38.27 -13.03
N GLU A 383 16.63 38.81 -12.50
CA GLU A 383 16.43 39.09 -11.08
C GLU A 383 16.34 37.79 -10.26
N ALA A 384 15.47 36.85 -10.64
CA ALA A 384 15.38 35.56 -10.00
C ALA A 384 16.72 34.79 -9.99
N LYS A 385 17.42 34.81 -11.12
CA LYS A 385 18.75 34.22 -11.23
C LYS A 385 19.76 34.89 -10.30
N SER A 386 19.78 36.24 -10.24
CA SER A 386 20.67 36.98 -9.35
C SER A 386 20.41 36.68 -7.87
N LEU A 387 19.13 36.59 -7.46
CA LEU A 387 18.74 36.20 -6.10
C LEU A 387 19.22 34.80 -5.76
N ARG A 388 19.01 33.85 -6.65
CA ARG A 388 19.51 32.48 -6.46
C ARG A 388 21.04 32.43 -6.33
N GLU A 389 21.77 33.08 -7.22
CA GLU A 389 23.23 33.12 -7.19
C GLU A 389 23.74 33.77 -5.90
N ALA A 390 23.13 34.85 -5.45
CA ALA A 390 23.44 35.48 -4.16
C ALA A 390 23.20 34.55 -2.99
N ALA A 391 22.02 33.91 -2.93
CA ALA A 391 21.65 32.98 -1.88
C ALA A 391 22.60 31.77 -1.76
N LEU A 392 23.06 31.23 -2.89
CA LEU A 392 23.96 30.07 -2.94
C LEU A 392 25.44 30.43 -2.75
N ALA A 393 25.83 31.70 -3.01
CA ALA A 393 27.17 32.20 -2.77
C ALA A 393 27.43 32.53 -1.29
N GLU A 394 26.42 32.97 -0.56
CA GLU A 394 26.49 33.15 0.89
C GLU A 394 26.63 31.77 1.52
N LYS A 395 27.87 31.39 1.95
CA LYS A 395 28.05 30.19 2.76
C LYS A 395 27.09 30.28 3.94
N PRO A 396 26.35 29.18 4.29
CA PRO A 396 25.54 29.20 5.49
C PRO A 396 26.47 29.56 6.66
N GLY A 397 26.37 30.81 7.08
CA GLY A 397 27.06 31.25 8.28
C GLY A 397 26.53 30.38 9.42
N VAL A 398 27.44 29.69 10.07
CA VAL A 398 27.28 29.16 11.40
C VAL A 398 26.90 30.33 12.29
N THR A 399 25.62 30.60 12.42
CA THR A 399 25.10 31.39 13.54
C THR A 399 24.45 30.40 14.48
N ALA A 400 25.19 30.19 15.54
CA ALA A 400 24.86 29.43 16.74
C ALA A 400 23.49 29.77 17.31
#